data_4ee8e387bc38c2fc1c6b6d60eb29283f
#
_entry.id   4ee8e387bc38c2fc1c6b6d60eb29283f
#
_cell.length_a   1.000
_cell.length_b   1.000
_cell.length_c   1.000
_cell.angle_alpha   90.00
_cell.angle_beta   90.00
_cell.angle_gamma   90.00
#
_symmetry.space_group_name_H-M   'P 1'
#
loop_
_entity.id
_entity.type
_entity.pdbx_description
1 polymer ?
#
loop_
_entity_poly.entity_id
_entity_poly.type
_entity_poly.pdbx_seq_one_letter_code
_entity_poly.pdbx_strand_id
1 'polypeptide(L)'
;MTNVWVLYNRTRLSVNRWFAERLVGALCERGADARLVVADTSEELPSDLPEFVVNRSADSKMAAQLEGRGFRRWNNAEITRICNDKYLTYRTMEETGIHSLPSQLVTSENISEVSASFPSVLKSRDGHGGTEVFLVHDQKELEEAFDRIGKPTALLQRAAADLGKDLRVYVLGRKIIAAMLRYSETDFRSNFCLGGKAKRCEVVPPEVIRQVDVITDRFRFGLAGIDFIFDRGKPVFNEIEDAVGTRMLYAQTDLDIAAIYADYILNCPD
;
A
#
# COMPACT_ATOMS: atom_id res chain seq x y z
N MET A 1 13.10 16.67 -23.59
CA MET A 1 13.09 16.64 -22.10
C MET A 1 11.83 15.96 -21.71
N THR A 2 11.88 14.83 -20.99
CA THR A 2 10.69 14.03 -20.65
C THR A 2 9.80 14.81 -19.70
N ASN A 3 8.52 15.05 -20.10
CA ASN A 3 7.54 15.74 -19.27
C ASN A 3 6.91 14.74 -18.29
N VAL A 4 7.05 14.96 -16.98
CA VAL A 4 6.61 14.03 -15.93
C VAL A 4 5.69 14.72 -14.94
N TRP A 5 4.51 14.12 -14.70
CA TRP A 5 3.66 14.53 -13.59
C TRP A 5 3.86 13.61 -12.38
N VAL A 6 4.05 14.20 -11.21
CA VAL A 6 3.94 13.52 -9.92
C VAL A 6 2.58 13.86 -9.36
N LEU A 7 1.61 12.95 -9.51
CA LEU A 7 0.20 13.18 -9.20
C LEU A 7 -0.16 12.73 -7.79
N TYR A 8 -0.76 13.64 -7.05
CA TYR A 8 -1.37 13.38 -5.74
C TYR A 8 -2.79 13.95 -5.68
N ASN A 9 -3.66 13.35 -4.85
CA ASN A 9 -4.83 14.05 -4.35
C ASN A 9 -4.45 14.89 -3.11
N ARG A 10 -5.33 15.82 -2.69
CA ARG A 10 -5.05 16.75 -1.57
C ARG A 10 -4.81 16.01 -0.26
N THR A 11 -5.62 14.99 0.02
CA THR A 11 -5.51 14.19 1.25
C THR A 11 -4.15 13.47 1.34
N ARG A 12 -3.74 12.79 0.28
CA ARG A 12 -2.44 12.09 0.24
C ARG A 12 -1.27 13.05 0.28
N LEU A 13 -1.38 14.19 -0.38
CA LEU A 13 -0.33 15.21 -0.38
C LEU A 13 -0.11 15.80 1.00
N SER A 14 -1.17 16.02 1.79
CA SER A 14 -1.05 16.63 3.11
C SER A 14 -0.07 15.91 4.04
N VAL A 15 0.04 14.58 3.89
CA VAL A 15 0.94 13.74 4.70
C VAL A 15 2.24 13.31 3.97
N ASN A 16 2.34 13.57 2.66
CA ASN A 16 3.47 13.12 1.83
C ASN A 16 4.15 14.24 1.04
N ARG A 17 3.85 15.52 1.33
CA ARG A 17 4.35 16.69 0.59
C ARG A 17 5.88 16.66 0.41
N TRP A 18 6.60 16.43 1.50
CA TRP A 18 8.05 16.38 1.46
C TRP A 18 8.58 15.37 0.42
N PHE A 19 8.03 14.15 0.39
CA PHE A 19 8.45 13.13 -0.59
C PHE A 19 8.03 13.52 -2.02
N ALA A 20 6.84 14.11 -2.20
CA ALA A 20 6.38 14.56 -3.51
C ALA A 20 7.33 15.62 -4.09
N GLU A 21 7.70 16.63 -3.30
CA GLU A 21 8.62 17.69 -3.70
C GLU A 21 10.05 17.16 -3.95
N ARG A 22 10.53 16.25 -3.09
CA ARG A 22 11.84 15.60 -3.28
C ARG A 22 11.88 14.76 -4.57
N LEU A 23 10.80 14.04 -4.90
CA LEU A 23 10.72 13.24 -6.13
C LEU A 23 10.70 14.14 -7.38
N VAL A 24 9.96 15.24 -7.36
CA VAL A 24 9.98 16.24 -8.44
C VAL A 24 11.40 16.79 -8.60
N GLY A 25 12.04 17.20 -7.51
CA GLY A 25 13.44 17.68 -7.55
C GLY A 25 14.40 16.65 -8.14
N ALA A 26 14.31 15.39 -7.70
CA ALA A 26 15.15 14.30 -8.18
C ALA A 26 14.96 14.00 -9.69
N LEU A 27 13.76 14.15 -10.21
CA LEU A 27 13.46 14.04 -11.64
C LEU A 27 14.05 15.21 -12.43
N CYS A 28 13.89 16.45 -11.94
CA CYS A 28 14.47 17.65 -12.55
C CYS A 28 16.02 17.61 -12.56
N GLU A 29 16.64 17.19 -11.46
CA GLU A 29 18.10 16.98 -11.35
C GLU A 29 18.64 16.02 -12.44
N ARG A 30 17.79 15.12 -12.96
CA ARG A 30 18.08 14.14 -14.02
C ARG A 30 17.65 14.59 -15.42
N GLY A 31 17.28 15.85 -15.57
CA GLY A 31 16.94 16.46 -16.86
C GLY A 31 15.51 16.21 -17.33
N ALA A 32 14.60 15.76 -16.48
CA ALA A 32 13.17 15.74 -16.79
C ALA A 32 12.54 17.13 -16.57
N ASP A 33 11.46 17.42 -17.31
CA ASP A 33 10.53 18.51 -16.99
C ASP A 33 9.43 17.95 -16.08
N ALA A 34 9.72 17.92 -14.76
CA ALA A 34 8.84 17.29 -13.78
C ALA A 34 8.13 18.34 -12.92
N ARG A 35 6.86 18.08 -12.63
CA ARG A 35 6.06 18.92 -11.73
C ARG A 35 5.10 18.13 -10.85
N LEU A 36 4.80 18.71 -9.68
CA LEU A 36 3.73 18.23 -8.81
C LEU A 36 2.38 18.65 -9.38
N VAL A 37 1.49 17.67 -9.60
CA VAL A 37 0.10 17.88 -9.98
C VAL A 37 -0.79 17.44 -8.82
N VAL A 38 -1.72 18.30 -8.40
CA VAL A 38 -2.65 18.04 -7.31
C VAL A 38 -4.07 18.08 -7.87
N ALA A 39 -4.75 16.95 -7.83
CA ALA A 39 -6.11 16.83 -8.35
C ALA A 39 -6.90 15.78 -7.55
N ASP A 40 -8.10 16.12 -7.14
CA ASP A 40 -9.05 15.19 -6.52
C ASP A 40 -10.01 14.61 -7.56
N THR A 41 -10.18 15.28 -8.70
CA THR A 41 -10.98 14.81 -9.82
C THR A 41 -10.23 15.00 -11.16
N SER A 42 -10.67 14.31 -12.20
CA SER A 42 -10.04 14.38 -13.52
C SER A 42 -10.23 15.74 -14.21
N GLU A 43 -11.24 16.49 -13.83
CA GLU A 43 -11.53 17.84 -14.34
C GLU A 43 -10.50 18.86 -13.84
N GLU A 44 -9.84 18.58 -12.71
CA GLU A 44 -8.78 19.40 -12.15
C GLU A 44 -7.41 19.14 -12.80
N LEU A 45 -7.28 18.10 -13.62
CA LEU A 45 -6.02 17.80 -14.29
C LEU A 45 -5.68 18.90 -15.31
N PRO A 46 -4.38 19.27 -15.44
CA PRO A 46 -3.96 20.24 -16.46
C PRO A 46 -4.34 19.78 -17.88
N SER A 47 -4.52 20.76 -18.77
CA SER A 47 -4.87 20.49 -20.19
C SER A 47 -3.68 20.03 -21.02
N ASP A 48 -2.47 20.40 -20.65
CA ASP A 48 -1.24 19.90 -21.27
C ASP A 48 -1.01 18.44 -20.89
N LEU A 49 -0.39 17.70 -21.79
CA LEU A 49 -0.24 16.25 -21.64
C LEU A 49 1.20 15.89 -21.25
N PRO A 50 1.42 15.10 -20.17
CA PRO A 50 2.75 14.58 -19.83
C PRO A 50 3.11 13.38 -20.71
N GLU A 51 4.36 13.05 -20.81
CA GLU A 51 4.80 11.77 -21.37
C GLU A 51 4.66 10.65 -20.34
N PHE A 52 4.75 11.01 -19.04
CA PHE A 52 4.71 10.06 -17.95
C PHE A 52 3.98 10.58 -16.71
N VAL A 53 3.22 9.73 -16.04
CA VAL A 53 2.54 10.04 -14.77
C VAL A 53 2.99 9.10 -13.67
N VAL A 54 3.55 9.65 -12.60
CA VAL A 54 3.77 8.94 -11.33
C VAL A 54 2.51 9.11 -10.49
N ASN A 55 1.60 8.14 -10.55
CA ASN A 55 0.34 8.21 -9.82
C ASN A 55 0.53 7.81 -8.35
N ARG A 56 0.33 8.77 -7.46
CA ARG A 56 0.40 8.60 -6.00
C ARG A 56 -0.93 8.97 -5.33
N SER A 57 -2.01 9.13 -6.10
CA SER A 57 -3.33 9.49 -5.59
C SER A 57 -4.02 8.35 -4.83
N ALA A 58 -3.67 7.09 -5.13
CA ALA A 58 -4.38 5.88 -4.71
C ALA A 58 -5.85 5.85 -5.16
N ASP A 59 -6.19 6.60 -6.21
CA ASP A 59 -7.52 6.66 -6.82
C ASP A 59 -7.53 5.88 -8.13
N SER A 60 -8.24 4.75 -8.13
CA SER A 60 -8.33 3.87 -9.30
C SER A 60 -9.18 4.47 -10.44
N LYS A 61 -10.13 5.36 -10.13
CA LYS A 61 -10.94 6.05 -11.16
C LYS A 61 -10.07 7.07 -11.90
N MET A 62 -9.30 7.86 -11.15
CA MET A 62 -8.30 8.77 -11.70
C MET A 62 -7.28 8.01 -12.55
N ALA A 63 -6.76 6.88 -12.04
CA ALA A 63 -5.82 6.05 -12.77
C ALA A 63 -6.42 5.52 -14.10
N ALA A 64 -7.67 5.05 -14.10
CA ALA A 64 -8.35 4.58 -15.30
C ALA A 64 -8.58 5.70 -16.36
N GLN A 65 -8.90 6.91 -15.89
CA GLN A 65 -9.04 8.06 -16.78
C GLN A 65 -7.71 8.48 -17.43
N LEU A 66 -6.62 8.43 -16.68
CA LEU A 66 -5.26 8.64 -17.22
C LEU A 66 -4.92 7.56 -18.25
N GLU A 67 -5.32 6.30 -18.01
CA GLU A 67 -5.17 5.20 -18.98
C GLU A 67 -5.88 5.46 -20.28
N GLY A 68 -7.12 5.88 -20.22
CA GLY A 68 -7.92 6.23 -21.41
C GLY A 68 -7.30 7.35 -22.27
N ARG A 69 -6.40 8.17 -21.69
CA ARG A 69 -5.65 9.22 -22.39
C ARG A 69 -4.31 8.74 -22.97
N GLY A 70 -3.93 7.48 -22.75
CA GLY A 70 -2.73 6.87 -23.33
C GLY A 70 -1.40 7.20 -22.66
N PHE A 71 -1.39 7.71 -21.42
CA PHE A 71 -0.15 8.05 -20.72
C PHE A 71 0.59 6.82 -20.19
N ARG A 72 1.90 6.86 -20.25
CA ARG A 72 2.78 5.95 -19.50
C ARG A 72 2.69 6.30 -18.01
N ARG A 73 2.59 5.30 -17.13
CA ARG A 73 2.35 5.54 -15.69
C ARG A 73 2.82 4.44 -14.75
N TRP A 74 3.11 4.86 -13.51
CA TRP A 74 3.26 4.03 -12.32
C TRP A 74 2.41 4.61 -11.17
N ASN A 75 1.52 3.86 -10.51
CA ASN A 75 1.06 2.52 -10.84
C ASN A 75 -0.18 2.64 -11.74
N ASN A 76 -0.53 1.55 -12.43
CA ASN A 76 -1.68 1.55 -13.34
C ASN A 76 -3.02 1.39 -12.60
N ALA A 77 -4.15 1.53 -13.31
CA ALA A 77 -5.49 1.48 -12.72
C ALA A 77 -5.82 0.13 -12.10
N GLU A 78 -5.39 -0.98 -12.70
CA GLU A 78 -5.60 -2.32 -12.16
C GLU A 78 -4.88 -2.47 -10.82
N ILE A 79 -3.60 -2.11 -10.77
CA ILE A 79 -2.78 -2.13 -9.54
C ILE A 79 -3.43 -1.26 -8.48
N THR A 80 -3.74 0.01 -8.80
CA THR A 80 -4.35 0.93 -7.85
C THR A 80 -5.70 0.41 -7.33
N ARG A 81 -6.54 -0.18 -8.19
CA ARG A 81 -7.82 -0.76 -7.80
C ARG A 81 -7.67 -1.95 -6.86
N ILE A 82 -6.76 -2.87 -7.18
CA ILE A 82 -6.55 -4.09 -6.37
C ILE A 82 -5.90 -3.74 -5.05
N CYS A 83 -4.82 -2.96 -5.04
CA CYS A 83 -4.05 -2.66 -3.83
C CYS A 83 -4.81 -1.78 -2.82
N ASN A 84 -5.78 -0.98 -3.28
CA ASN A 84 -6.60 -0.15 -2.39
C ASN A 84 -7.94 -0.80 -1.99
N ASP A 85 -8.10 -2.10 -2.24
CA ASP A 85 -9.23 -2.93 -1.81
C ASP A 85 -8.70 -4.25 -1.22
N LYS A 86 -8.71 -4.38 0.10
CA LYS A 86 -8.14 -5.54 0.80
C LYS A 86 -8.76 -6.87 0.38
N TYR A 87 -10.08 -6.88 0.11
CA TYR A 87 -10.75 -8.10 -0.36
C TYR A 87 -10.28 -8.49 -1.76
N LEU A 88 -10.19 -7.53 -2.68
CA LEU A 88 -9.67 -7.79 -4.03
C LEU A 88 -8.20 -8.21 -3.99
N THR A 89 -7.39 -7.57 -3.13
CA THR A 89 -5.99 -7.96 -2.94
C THR A 89 -5.89 -9.43 -2.53
N TYR A 90 -6.66 -9.87 -1.52
CA TYR A 90 -6.60 -11.26 -1.06
C TYR A 90 -7.06 -12.24 -2.12
N ARG A 91 -8.17 -11.95 -2.81
CA ARG A 91 -8.67 -12.80 -3.89
C ARG A 91 -7.65 -12.92 -5.03
N THR A 92 -7.06 -11.81 -5.45
CA THR A 92 -6.05 -11.82 -6.52
C THR A 92 -4.78 -12.57 -6.11
N MET A 93 -4.35 -12.44 -4.85
CA MET A 93 -3.18 -13.16 -4.36
C MET A 93 -3.44 -14.67 -4.22
N GLU A 94 -4.62 -15.05 -3.78
CA GLU A 94 -5.02 -16.46 -3.71
C GLU A 94 -4.94 -17.17 -5.07
N GLU A 95 -5.32 -16.48 -6.15
CA GLU A 95 -5.20 -16.97 -7.54
C GLU A 95 -3.73 -17.23 -7.95
N THR A 96 -2.78 -16.58 -7.31
CA THR A 96 -1.34 -16.79 -7.51
C THR A 96 -0.72 -17.82 -6.55
N GLY A 97 -1.51 -18.42 -5.68
CA GLY A 97 -1.05 -19.33 -4.64
C GLY A 97 -0.49 -18.66 -3.39
N ILE A 98 -0.65 -17.34 -3.26
CA ILE A 98 -0.27 -16.59 -2.04
C ILE A 98 -1.49 -16.47 -1.15
N HIS A 99 -1.38 -17.00 0.07
CA HIS A 99 -2.47 -17.02 1.02
C HIS A 99 -2.26 -15.97 2.12
N SER A 100 -3.33 -15.24 2.43
CA SER A 100 -3.46 -14.44 3.66
C SER A 100 -4.06 -15.30 4.78
N LEU A 101 -4.14 -14.75 5.99
CA LEU A 101 -4.93 -15.38 7.04
C LEU A 101 -6.40 -15.47 6.62
N PRO A 102 -7.14 -16.53 7.07
CA PRO A 102 -8.56 -16.69 6.75
C PRO A 102 -9.34 -15.41 7.00
N SER A 103 -10.10 -14.99 6.01
CA SER A 103 -10.84 -13.74 6.04
C SER A 103 -12.16 -13.85 5.29
N GLN A 104 -13.15 -13.05 5.70
CA GLN A 104 -14.46 -13.01 5.09
C GLN A 104 -15.02 -11.58 5.08
N LEU A 105 -15.90 -11.31 4.11
CA LEU A 105 -16.63 -10.04 4.08
C LEU A 105 -17.75 -10.04 5.11
N VAL A 106 -17.87 -8.93 5.82
CA VAL A 106 -18.92 -8.62 6.77
C VAL A 106 -19.73 -7.43 6.24
N THR A 107 -21.04 -7.55 6.31
CA THR A 107 -22.03 -6.54 5.94
C THR A 107 -23.04 -6.35 7.07
N SER A 108 -23.84 -5.29 7.04
CA SER A 108 -24.94 -5.09 7.97
C SER A 108 -25.99 -6.24 7.96
N GLU A 109 -26.06 -6.99 6.86
CA GLU A 109 -27.02 -8.08 6.70
C GLU A 109 -26.53 -9.39 7.32
N ASN A 110 -25.20 -9.63 7.35
CA ASN A 110 -24.65 -10.92 7.81
C ASN A 110 -23.86 -10.85 9.12
N ILE A 111 -23.60 -9.66 9.67
CA ILE A 111 -22.70 -9.49 10.82
C ILE A 111 -23.12 -10.28 12.06
N SER A 112 -24.42 -10.39 12.31
CA SER A 112 -24.97 -11.15 13.46
C SER A 112 -24.86 -12.68 13.31
N GLU A 113 -24.68 -13.16 12.08
CA GLU A 113 -24.65 -14.59 11.74
C GLU A 113 -23.24 -15.06 11.34
N VAL A 114 -22.27 -14.13 11.28
CA VAL A 114 -20.93 -14.47 10.83
C VAL A 114 -20.27 -15.45 11.79
N SER A 115 -19.86 -16.60 11.27
CA SER A 115 -19.07 -17.57 12.03
C SER A 115 -17.63 -17.10 12.12
N ALA A 116 -17.22 -16.58 13.27
CA ALA A 116 -15.88 -16.09 13.52
C ALA A 116 -15.17 -16.88 14.63
N SER A 117 -13.88 -17.15 14.42
CA SER A 117 -13.01 -17.58 15.51
C SER A 117 -12.35 -16.35 16.13
N PHE A 118 -12.65 -16.05 17.37
CA PHE A 118 -12.04 -14.94 18.09
C PHE A 118 -10.73 -15.35 18.78
N PRO A 119 -9.75 -14.41 18.94
CA PRO A 119 -9.80 -13.05 18.48
C PRO A 119 -9.67 -12.93 16.94
N SER A 120 -10.32 -11.91 16.38
CA SER A 120 -10.27 -11.56 14.97
C SER A 120 -9.95 -10.07 14.79
N VAL A 121 -9.53 -9.69 13.60
CA VAL A 121 -9.29 -8.30 13.22
C VAL A 121 -10.34 -7.87 12.21
N LEU A 122 -11.16 -6.89 12.58
CA LEU A 122 -12.07 -6.22 11.66
C LEU A 122 -11.37 -5.00 11.06
N LYS A 123 -11.41 -4.86 9.75
CA LYS A 123 -10.78 -3.74 9.04
C LYS A 123 -11.64 -3.24 7.89
N SER A 124 -11.63 -1.93 7.68
CA SER A 124 -12.23 -1.34 6.50
C SER A 124 -11.61 -1.91 5.24
N ARG A 125 -12.43 -2.19 4.24
CA ARG A 125 -12.02 -2.75 2.97
C ARG A 125 -11.05 -1.83 2.21
N ASP A 126 -11.29 -0.52 2.26
CA ASP A 126 -10.55 0.55 1.58
C ASP A 126 -9.78 1.50 2.53
N GLY A 127 -9.68 1.14 3.81
CA GLY A 127 -9.00 1.93 4.83
C GLY A 127 -7.46 1.86 4.73
N HIS A 128 -6.81 2.95 5.14
CA HIS A 128 -5.36 3.09 5.13
C HIS A 128 -4.80 3.52 6.48
N GLY A 129 -3.51 3.25 6.73
CA GLY A 129 -2.79 3.74 7.90
C GLY A 129 -3.21 3.11 9.23
N GLY A 130 -4.05 2.09 9.24
CA GLY A 130 -4.46 1.35 10.44
C GLY A 130 -5.51 2.05 11.31
N THR A 131 -6.11 3.16 10.88
CA THR A 131 -7.11 3.92 11.66
C THR A 131 -8.45 3.20 11.76
N GLU A 132 -8.83 2.44 10.75
CA GLU A 132 -10.07 1.66 10.67
C GLU A 132 -9.76 0.16 10.81
N VAL A 133 -8.98 -0.20 11.84
CA VAL A 133 -8.56 -1.59 12.14
C VAL A 133 -8.78 -1.85 13.62
N PHE A 134 -9.58 -2.87 13.94
CA PHE A 134 -10.02 -3.19 15.30
C PHE A 134 -9.74 -4.66 15.61
N LEU A 135 -9.11 -4.94 16.74
CA LEU A 135 -9.03 -6.28 17.31
C LEU A 135 -10.32 -6.53 18.10
N VAL A 136 -11.01 -7.62 17.82
CA VAL A 136 -12.29 -7.96 18.40
C VAL A 136 -12.23 -9.37 19.03
N HIS A 137 -12.80 -9.52 20.23
CA HIS A 137 -12.69 -10.75 21.02
C HIS A 137 -14.01 -11.52 21.13
N ASP A 138 -15.11 -10.90 20.73
CA ASP A 138 -16.42 -11.51 20.72
C ASP A 138 -17.35 -10.85 19.69
N GLN A 139 -18.57 -11.36 19.58
CA GLN A 139 -19.57 -10.88 18.64
C GLN A 139 -20.00 -9.44 18.91
N LYS A 140 -20.09 -9.04 20.17
CA LYS A 140 -20.51 -7.69 20.57
C LYS A 140 -19.43 -6.66 20.14
N GLU A 141 -18.15 -6.93 20.43
CA GLU A 141 -17.05 -6.08 19.97
C GLU A 141 -16.98 -5.98 18.45
N LEU A 142 -17.32 -7.08 17.73
CA LEU A 142 -17.38 -7.09 16.28
C LEU A 142 -18.44 -6.12 15.75
N GLU A 143 -19.65 -6.17 16.29
CA GLU A 143 -20.76 -5.28 15.90
C GLU A 143 -20.44 -3.80 16.20
N GLU A 144 -19.94 -3.52 17.41
CA GLU A 144 -19.51 -2.18 17.80
C GLU A 144 -18.39 -1.63 16.89
N ALA A 145 -17.42 -2.47 16.52
CA ALA A 145 -16.34 -2.10 15.62
C ALA A 145 -16.83 -1.85 14.19
N PHE A 146 -17.78 -2.63 13.72
CA PHE A 146 -18.40 -2.44 12.40
C PHE A 146 -19.16 -1.12 12.32
N ASP A 147 -19.94 -0.80 13.34
CA ASP A 147 -20.64 0.49 13.44
C ASP A 147 -19.66 1.67 13.43
N ARG A 148 -18.51 1.54 14.11
CA ARG A 148 -17.44 2.56 14.11
C ARG A 148 -16.79 2.74 12.75
N ILE A 149 -16.67 1.68 11.93
CA ILE A 149 -16.21 1.79 10.54
C ILE A 149 -17.24 2.58 9.72
N GLY A 150 -18.53 2.42 9.95
CA GLY A 150 -19.59 3.20 9.32
C GLY A 150 -19.69 3.00 7.79
N LYS A 151 -19.20 1.88 7.28
CA LYS A 151 -19.22 1.53 5.85
C LYS A 151 -20.07 0.29 5.60
N PRO A 152 -20.63 0.11 4.39
CA PRO A 152 -21.52 -0.99 4.09
C PRO A 152 -20.84 -2.38 4.16
N THR A 153 -19.52 -2.42 4.05
CA THR A 153 -18.73 -3.65 4.07
C THR A 153 -17.43 -3.47 4.81
N ALA A 154 -17.02 -4.50 5.54
CA ALA A 154 -15.71 -4.60 6.18
C ALA A 154 -15.12 -5.99 5.95
N LEU A 155 -13.86 -6.18 6.25
CA LEU A 155 -13.16 -7.45 6.17
C LEU A 155 -12.86 -7.95 7.58
N LEU A 156 -13.41 -9.08 7.95
CA LEU A 156 -13.09 -9.80 9.18
C LEU A 156 -12.04 -10.85 8.89
N GLN A 157 -10.92 -10.79 9.57
CA GLN A 157 -9.79 -11.70 9.40
C GLN A 157 -9.42 -12.33 10.74
N ARG A 158 -9.12 -13.63 10.78
CA ARG A 158 -8.52 -14.25 11.97
C ARG A 158 -7.32 -13.46 12.44
N ALA A 159 -7.22 -13.19 13.74
CA ALA A 159 -6.04 -12.53 14.29
C ALA A 159 -4.78 -13.40 14.13
N ALA A 160 -3.67 -12.77 13.79
CA ALA A 160 -2.36 -13.44 13.80
C ALA A 160 -1.94 -13.79 15.23
N ALA A 161 -1.13 -14.83 15.39
CA ALA A 161 -0.62 -15.20 16.71
C ALA A 161 0.42 -14.19 17.24
N ASP A 162 1.16 -13.54 16.35
CA ASP A 162 2.23 -12.60 16.70
C ASP A 162 1.77 -11.15 16.42
N LEU A 163 0.85 -10.64 17.23
CA LEU A 163 0.32 -9.27 17.11
C LEU A 163 1.41 -8.21 17.35
N GLY A 164 1.15 -6.99 16.89
CA GLY A 164 2.04 -5.84 17.08
C GLY A 164 3.36 -5.92 16.30
N LYS A 165 3.43 -6.79 15.28
CA LYS A 165 4.65 -7.00 14.50
C LYS A 165 4.33 -7.31 13.04
N ASP A 166 5.04 -6.66 12.13
CA ASP A 166 4.98 -6.96 10.70
C ASP A 166 6.30 -6.65 9.98
N LEU A 167 6.43 -7.15 8.77
CA LEU A 167 7.55 -6.89 7.87
C LEU A 167 7.03 -6.18 6.63
N ARG A 168 7.45 -4.93 6.40
CA ARG A 168 7.23 -4.21 5.16
C ARG A 168 8.41 -4.38 4.22
N VAL A 169 8.16 -4.92 3.04
CA VAL A 169 9.13 -5.03 1.96
C VAL A 169 8.87 -3.95 0.93
N TYR A 170 9.83 -3.08 0.70
CA TYR A 170 9.78 -2.06 -0.33
C TYR A 170 10.32 -2.62 -1.64
N VAL A 171 9.53 -2.50 -2.69
CA VAL A 171 9.89 -2.95 -4.03
C VAL A 171 9.88 -1.78 -5.01
N LEU A 172 10.79 -1.84 -5.98
CA LEU A 172 10.85 -0.94 -7.13
C LEU A 172 10.94 -1.80 -8.39
N GLY A 173 9.88 -1.77 -9.18
CA GLY A 173 9.70 -2.79 -10.21
C GLY A 173 9.68 -4.18 -9.59
N ARG A 174 10.62 -5.03 -10.00
CA ARG A 174 10.81 -6.39 -9.47
C ARG A 174 11.85 -6.52 -8.36
N LYS A 175 12.51 -5.41 -7.98
CA LYS A 175 13.62 -5.44 -7.03
C LYS A 175 13.19 -5.07 -5.63
N ILE A 176 13.55 -5.88 -4.65
CA ILE A 176 13.51 -5.49 -3.24
C ILE A 176 14.60 -4.45 -3.02
N ILE A 177 14.22 -3.24 -2.57
CA ILE A 177 15.14 -2.15 -2.27
C ILE A 177 15.44 -2.00 -0.78
N ALA A 178 14.50 -2.40 0.07
CA ALA A 178 14.66 -2.45 1.52
C ALA A 178 13.56 -3.32 2.15
N ALA A 179 13.81 -3.80 3.37
CA ALA A 179 12.79 -4.42 4.20
C ALA A 179 12.87 -3.85 5.61
N MET A 180 11.71 -3.58 6.23
CA MET A 180 11.59 -2.94 7.53
C MET A 180 10.73 -3.79 8.45
N LEU A 181 11.29 -4.28 9.54
CA LEU A 181 10.52 -4.88 10.62
C LEU A 181 9.91 -3.74 11.45
N ARG A 182 8.58 -3.68 11.47
CA ARG A 182 7.82 -2.75 12.30
C ARG A 182 7.30 -3.49 13.53
N TYR A 183 7.27 -2.82 14.66
CA TYR A 183 6.75 -3.42 15.91
C TYR A 183 6.22 -2.37 16.87
N SER A 184 5.25 -2.78 17.67
CA SER A 184 4.71 -2.03 18.79
C SER A 184 4.74 -2.92 20.06
N GLU A 185 5.01 -2.33 21.19
CA GLU A 185 4.97 -2.98 22.50
C GLU A 185 3.63 -2.77 23.22
N THR A 186 2.80 -1.87 22.70
CA THR A 186 1.57 -1.41 23.35
C THR A 186 0.32 -1.50 22.50
N ASP A 187 0.45 -1.70 21.18
CA ASP A 187 -0.66 -1.82 20.24
C ASP A 187 -0.53 -3.12 19.44
N PHE A 188 -1.63 -3.77 19.14
CA PHE A 188 -1.66 -4.94 18.26
C PHE A 188 -1.28 -4.59 16.81
N ARG A 189 -1.34 -3.30 16.44
CA ARG A 189 -0.88 -2.75 15.17
C ARG A 189 0.56 -2.29 15.28
N SER A 190 1.34 -2.52 14.26
CA SER A 190 2.76 -2.14 14.17
C SER A 190 3.00 -0.87 13.34
N ASN A 191 1.94 -0.18 12.90
CA ASN A 191 2.01 0.96 12.00
C ASN A 191 2.91 2.08 12.55
N PHE A 192 3.94 2.46 11.79
CA PHE A 192 4.89 3.50 12.15
C PHE A 192 4.20 4.87 12.39
N CYS A 193 3.15 5.18 11.63
CA CYS A 193 2.37 6.41 11.81
C CYS A 193 1.53 6.45 13.09
N LEU A 194 1.31 5.30 13.74
CA LEU A 194 0.61 5.19 15.03
C LEU A 194 1.58 5.09 16.23
N GLY A 195 2.87 5.40 16.03
CA GLY A 195 3.88 5.34 17.07
C GLY A 195 4.63 4.01 17.15
N GLY A 196 4.41 3.10 16.22
CA GLY A 196 5.21 1.88 16.10
C GLY A 196 6.69 2.17 15.84
N LYS A 197 7.56 1.29 16.34
CA LYS A 197 9.00 1.34 16.09
C LYS A 197 9.31 0.59 14.78
N ALA A 198 10.44 0.93 14.15
CA ALA A 198 10.92 0.23 12.97
C ALA A 198 12.43 0.00 13.05
N LYS A 199 12.87 -1.10 12.47
CA LYS A 199 14.29 -1.36 12.23
C LYS A 199 14.48 -2.02 10.87
N ARG A 200 15.62 -1.77 10.25
CA ARG A 200 15.98 -2.44 9.00
C ARG A 200 16.08 -3.96 9.21
N CYS A 201 15.49 -4.71 8.29
CA CYS A 201 15.64 -6.15 8.19
C CYS A 201 16.77 -6.43 7.20
N GLU A 202 17.97 -6.78 7.72
CA GLU A 202 19.14 -6.98 6.87
C GLU A 202 19.04 -8.26 6.02
N VAL A 203 18.36 -9.28 6.53
CA VAL A 203 18.17 -10.55 5.85
C VAL A 203 16.67 -10.83 5.72
N VAL A 204 16.15 -10.64 4.50
CA VAL A 204 14.73 -10.94 4.20
C VAL A 204 14.55 -12.47 4.18
N PRO A 205 13.54 -13.01 4.89
CA PRO A 205 13.29 -14.44 4.90
C PRO A 205 13.08 -15.01 3.47
N PRO A 206 13.64 -16.17 3.12
CA PRO A 206 13.53 -16.74 1.77
C PRO A 206 12.09 -16.95 1.29
N GLU A 207 11.18 -17.31 2.20
CA GLU A 207 9.75 -17.44 1.89
C GLU A 207 9.10 -16.10 1.53
N VAL A 208 9.54 -14.99 2.14
CA VAL A 208 9.09 -13.64 1.78
C VAL A 208 9.60 -13.26 0.40
N ILE A 209 10.88 -13.54 0.11
CA ILE A 209 11.47 -13.27 -1.22
C ILE A 209 10.67 -13.98 -2.29
N ARG A 210 10.38 -15.29 -2.13
CA ARG A 210 9.58 -16.06 -3.10
C ARG A 210 8.18 -15.46 -3.31
N GLN A 211 7.51 -15.03 -2.24
CA GLN A 211 6.19 -14.40 -2.36
C GLN A 211 6.29 -13.04 -3.07
N VAL A 212 7.30 -12.24 -2.75
CA VAL A 212 7.55 -10.94 -3.42
C VAL A 212 7.82 -11.16 -4.91
N ASP A 213 8.59 -12.17 -5.30
CA ASP A 213 8.84 -12.51 -6.72
C ASP A 213 7.52 -12.81 -7.45
N VAL A 214 6.66 -13.66 -6.88
CA VAL A 214 5.34 -13.97 -7.46
C VAL A 214 4.46 -12.72 -7.57
N ILE A 215 4.43 -11.87 -6.54
CA ILE A 215 3.65 -10.64 -6.52
C ILE A 215 4.15 -9.66 -7.60
N THR A 216 5.47 -9.49 -7.71
CA THR A 216 6.06 -8.57 -8.69
C THR A 216 6.05 -9.12 -10.11
N ASP A 217 5.87 -10.42 -10.30
CA ASP A 217 5.56 -11.04 -11.60
C ASP A 217 4.12 -10.77 -12.03
N ARG A 218 3.18 -10.80 -11.08
CA ARG A 218 1.76 -10.50 -11.34
C ARG A 218 1.53 -9.01 -11.60
N PHE A 219 2.26 -8.13 -10.92
CA PHE A 219 2.09 -6.68 -11.00
C PHE A 219 3.40 -5.98 -11.35
N ARG A 220 3.36 -5.15 -12.38
CA ARG A 220 4.47 -4.24 -12.70
C ARG A 220 4.35 -2.97 -11.86
N PHE A 221 4.95 -2.99 -10.69
CA PHE A 221 4.98 -1.82 -9.81
C PHE A 221 5.97 -0.76 -10.30
N GLY A 222 5.64 0.52 -10.00
CA GLY A 222 6.67 1.48 -9.68
C GLY A 222 7.20 1.21 -8.27
N LEU A 223 7.14 2.20 -7.39
CA LEU A 223 7.48 2.05 -5.97
C LEU A 223 6.25 1.56 -5.20
N ALA A 224 6.35 0.41 -4.54
CA ALA A 224 5.29 -0.18 -3.71
C ALA A 224 5.83 -0.77 -2.42
N GLY A 225 4.93 -1.01 -1.45
CA GLY A 225 5.21 -1.74 -0.22
C GLY A 225 4.38 -3.01 -0.15
N ILE A 226 5.00 -4.13 0.26
CA ILE A 226 4.32 -5.41 0.50
C ILE A 226 4.48 -5.75 1.97
N ASP A 227 3.35 -5.94 2.66
CA ASP A 227 3.32 -6.17 4.09
C ASP A 227 3.04 -7.63 4.43
N PHE A 228 3.83 -8.15 5.37
CA PHE A 228 3.71 -9.50 5.92
C PHE A 228 3.54 -9.41 7.44
N ILE A 229 2.43 -9.93 7.96
CA ILE A 229 2.25 -10.16 9.39
C ILE A 229 2.89 -11.48 9.80
N PHE A 230 3.05 -11.72 11.11
CA PHE A 230 3.61 -12.97 11.60
C PHE A 230 2.55 -13.82 12.29
N ASP A 231 2.46 -15.09 11.90
CA ASP A 231 1.60 -16.07 12.54
C ASP A 231 2.44 -17.27 12.99
N ARG A 232 2.61 -17.43 14.30
CA ARG A 232 3.46 -18.48 14.91
C ARG A 232 4.89 -18.44 14.36
N GLY A 233 5.45 -17.24 14.29
CA GLY A 233 6.81 -16.98 13.81
C GLY A 233 6.99 -17.01 12.30
N LYS A 234 5.96 -17.35 11.51
CA LYS A 234 6.01 -17.40 10.05
C LYS A 234 5.44 -16.13 9.44
N PRO A 235 6.10 -15.52 8.43
CA PRO A 235 5.54 -14.41 7.70
C PRO A 235 4.38 -14.87 6.81
N VAL A 236 3.26 -14.13 6.88
CA VAL A 236 2.05 -14.36 6.09
C VAL A 236 1.69 -13.07 5.38
N PHE A 237 1.37 -13.16 4.10
CA PHE A 237 0.97 -12.00 3.30
C PHE A 237 -0.23 -11.26 3.92
N ASN A 238 -0.16 -9.93 3.96
CA ASN A 238 -1.21 -9.10 4.55
C ASN A 238 -1.78 -8.05 3.59
N GLU A 239 -0.95 -7.19 2.98
CA GLU A 239 -1.44 -6.17 2.05
C GLU A 239 -0.35 -5.67 1.09
N ILE A 240 -0.78 -4.94 0.05
CA ILE A 240 0.09 -4.22 -0.87
C ILE A 240 -0.29 -2.74 -0.83
N GLU A 241 0.69 -1.87 -0.62
CA GLU A 241 0.53 -0.41 -0.73
C GLU A 241 1.16 0.09 -2.03
N ASP A 242 0.36 0.43 -3.02
CA ASP A 242 0.80 0.95 -4.32
C ASP A 242 1.35 2.38 -4.25
N ALA A 243 0.89 3.16 -3.28
CA ALA A 243 1.38 4.50 -2.97
C ALA A 243 2.06 4.53 -1.59
N VAL A 244 3.04 3.64 -1.40
CA VAL A 244 3.69 3.39 -0.11
C VAL A 244 4.36 4.63 0.47
N GLY A 245 4.19 4.83 1.80
CA GLY A 245 4.87 5.89 2.54
C GLY A 245 6.37 5.60 2.72
N THR A 246 7.22 6.60 2.49
CA THR A 246 8.67 6.46 2.48
C THR A 246 9.38 7.03 3.71
N ARG A 247 8.65 7.73 4.60
CA ARG A 247 9.23 8.37 5.80
C ARG A 247 10.08 7.43 6.65
N MET A 248 9.63 6.19 6.81
CA MET A 248 10.34 5.18 7.58
C MET A 248 11.69 4.81 6.94
N LEU A 249 11.77 4.72 5.61
CA LEU A 249 13.03 4.47 4.90
C LEU A 249 14.05 5.57 5.15
N TYR A 250 13.65 6.83 5.01
CA TYR A 250 14.54 7.97 5.26
C TYR A 250 14.95 8.09 6.73
N ALA A 251 14.12 7.64 7.68
CA ALA A 251 14.43 7.66 9.10
C ALA A 251 15.39 6.52 9.52
N GLN A 252 15.45 5.42 8.78
CA GLN A 252 16.14 4.19 9.20
C GLN A 252 17.22 3.73 8.21
N THR A 253 17.42 4.44 7.10
CA THR A 253 18.41 4.10 6.07
C THR A 253 18.98 5.35 5.43
N ASP A 254 20.15 5.24 4.80
CA ASP A 254 20.78 6.30 3.99
C ASP A 254 20.30 6.29 2.53
N LEU A 255 19.24 5.55 2.20
CA LEU A 255 18.74 5.43 0.84
C LEU A 255 17.96 6.69 0.44
N ASP A 256 18.37 7.36 -0.63
CA ASP A 256 17.57 8.40 -1.29
C ASP A 256 16.55 7.74 -2.24
N ILE A 257 15.40 7.39 -1.68
CA ILE A 257 14.34 6.70 -2.43
C ILE A 257 13.79 7.53 -3.57
N ALA A 258 13.76 8.86 -3.44
CA ALA A 258 13.32 9.74 -4.52
C ALA A 258 14.30 9.70 -5.69
N ALA A 259 15.61 9.72 -5.42
CA ALA A 259 16.64 9.58 -6.42
C ALA A 259 16.58 8.22 -7.14
N ILE A 260 16.50 7.12 -6.37
CA ILE A 260 16.40 5.75 -6.89
C ILE A 260 15.14 5.60 -7.76
N TYR A 261 14.00 6.15 -7.30
CA TYR A 261 12.76 6.07 -8.05
C TYR A 261 12.78 6.93 -9.32
N ALA A 262 13.38 8.12 -9.28
CA ALA A 262 13.56 8.96 -10.45
C ALA A 262 14.42 8.26 -11.53
N ASP A 263 15.52 7.60 -11.14
CA ASP A 263 16.32 6.78 -12.04
C ASP A 263 15.51 5.66 -12.68
N TYR A 264 14.68 4.97 -11.89
CA TYR A 264 13.82 3.91 -12.39
C TYR A 264 12.79 4.45 -13.41
N ILE A 265 12.12 5.57 -13.12
CA ILE A 265 11.10 6.18 -13.99
C ILE A 265 11.72 6.54 -15.35
N LEU A 266 12.89 7.15 -15.36
CA LEU A 266 13.53 7.66 -16.57
C LEU A 266 14.23 6.60 -17.41
N ASN A 267 14.65 5.47 -16.80
CA ASN A 267 15.39 4.40 -17.46
C ASN A 267 14.58 3.11 -17.66
N CYS A 268 13.32 3.04 -17.16
CA CYS A 268 12.52 1.84 -17.34
C CYS A 268 12.02 1.76 -18.78
N PRO A 269 12.42 0.75 -19.56
CA PRO A 269 11.75 0.46 -20.84
C PRO A 269 10.31 0.05 -20.59
N ASP A 270 9.43 0.30 -21.55
CA ASP A 270 8.01 -0.04 -21.54
C ASP A 270 7.72 -1.49 -21.22
#